data_2121e4dbd6fbb4022bf0e3ac16d0e127
#
_entry.id   2121e4dbd6fbb4022bf0e3ac16d0e127
#
_cell.length_a   1.000
_cell.length_b   1.000
_cell.length_c   1.000
_cell.angle_alpha   90.00
_cell.angle_beta   90.00
_cell.angle_gamma   90.00
#
_symmetry.space_group_name_H-M   'P 1'
#
loop_
_entity.id
_entity.type
_entity.pdbx_description
1 polymer ?
#
loop_
_entity_poly.entity_id
_entity_poly.type
_entity_poly.pdbx_seq_one_letter_code
_entity_poly.pdbx_strand_id
1 'polypeptide(L)'
;MSREFSLLRRSVGPVEPSRLESPEEPPLRTLLHLSDIHFGPKHLPAVSAGVVELAAARRPDLVVISGDLTLRAKPVQFREARAFVAELERIAPVISVPGNHDVPLYRVWERLLQPFGAWRRHFDRELEPVFRDDEMLVAGVNTAQAFALKGGRIRRRRLAEIDTLLAEAPAELFRIVVAHHHLIRPPGVESEHPAWNAGEAIARWGPGRVDLVLSGHLHQTLELRPFGEDGFLALHTGTTSSSRGRGPESGRNSLHWIEIGHGSFRVERHFWESQSGRFEIGLDQRFRRRPPR
;
A
#
# COMPACT_ATOMS: atom_id res chain seq x y z
N MET A 1 3.41 -43.25 6.65
CA MET A 1 4.79 -42.70 6.41
C MET A 1 4.67 -41.20 6.29
N SER A 2 4.81 -40.56 7.42
CA SER A 2 4.73 -39.09 7.56
C SER A 2 6.12 -38.52 7.37
N ARG A 3 6.30 -37.61 6.40
CA ARG A 3 7.54 -36.84 6.27
C ARG A 3 7.28 -35.47 6.88
N GLU A 4 7.86 -35.25 8.04
CA GLU A 4 7.96 -33.97 8.71
C GLU A 4 8.84 -33.02 7.90
N PHE A 5 8.27 -31.87 7.51
CA PHE A 5 9.03 -30.73 7.01
C PHE A 5 9.53 -29.91 8.21
N SER A 6 10.76 -30.17 8.61
CA SER A 6 11.51 -29.32 9.53
C SER A 6 11.94 -28.06 8.78
N LEU A 7 11.22 -26.95 9.00
CA LEU A 7 11.62 -25.61 8.55
C LEU A 7 12.59 -25.04 9.58
N LEU A 8 13.85 -24.90 9.17
CA LEU A 8 14.96 -24.24 9.85
C LEU A 8 14.54 -22.84 10.36
N ARG A 9 14.47 -22.70 11.68
CA ARG A 9 14.50 -21.42 12.35
C ARG A 9 15.90 -20.80 12.17
N ARG A 10 16.05 -19.91 11.20
CA ARG A 10 17.17 -18.95 11.20
C ARG A 10 16.70 -17.69 11.92
N SER A 11 17.31 -17.40 13.04
CA SER A 11 17.19 -16.14 13.76
C SER A 11 17.68 -15.01 12.86
N VAL A 12 16.78 -14.11 12.49
CA VAL A 12 17.14 -12.86 11.81
C VAL A 12 17.69 -11.92 12.88
N GLY A 13 19.00 -11.76 12.90
CA GLY A 13 19.67 -10.74 13.71
C GLY A 13 19.34 -9.32 13.20
N PRO A 14 19.55 -8.28 14.03
CA PRO A 14 19.34 -6.90 13.61
C PRO A 14 20.28 -6.57 12.43
N VAL A 15 19.67 -6.08 11.35
CA VAL A 15 20.41 -5.62 10.16
C VAL A 15 21.06 -4.29 10.51
N GLU A 16 22.38 -4.23 10.57
CA GLU A 16 23.11 -2.96 10.63
C GLU A 16 22.87 -2.17 9.33
N PRO A 17 22.56 -0.86 9.41
CA PRO A 17 22.43 -0.04 8.21
C PRO A 17 23.81 0.15 7.57
N SER A 18 24.00 -0.40 6.37
CA SER A 18 25.18 -0.11 5.57
C SER A 18 25.15 1.36 5.12
N ARG A 19 25.97 2.21 5.72
CA ARG A 19 26.20 3.58 5.26
C ARG A 19 26.89 3.54 3.89
N LEU A 20 26.11 3.86 2.86
CA LEU A 20 26.65 4.24 1.56
C LEU A 20 26.46 5.75 1.44
N GLU A 21 27.46 6.53 1.83
CA GLU A 21 27.53 7.97 1.57
C GLU A 21 28.09 8.17 0.16
N SER A 22 27.23 8.19 -0.82
CA SER A 22 27.48 8.82 -2.12
C SER A 22 26.74 10.16 -2.14
N PRO A 23 27.21 11.19 -2.89
CA PRO A 23 26.44 12.42 -3.06
C PRO A 23 25.02 12.04 -3.54
N GLU A 24 24.00 12.59 -2.88
CA GLU A 24 22.61 12.25 -3.16
C GLU A 24 22.23 12.83 -4.52
N GLU A 25 22.16 11.97 -5.53
CA GLU A 25 21.48 12.34 -6.77
C GLU A 25 19.99 12.57 -6.44
N PRO A 26 19.34 13.58 -7.05
CA PRO A 26 17.92 13.79 -6.83
C PRO A 26 17.13 12.54 -7.21
N PRO A 27 16.04 12.20 -6.50
CA PRO A 27 15.24 11.03 -6.84
C PRO A 27 14.62 11.20 -8.23
N LEU A 28 14.51 10.11 -8.97
CA LEU A 28 13.85 10.09 -10.28
C LEU A 28 12.36 10.32 -10.14
N ARG A 29 11.75 9.70 -9.11
CA ARG A 29 10.33 9.83 -8.76
C ARG A 29 10.14 9.75 -7.26
N THR A 30 9.07 10.40 -6.82
CA THR A 30 8.63 10.43 -5.43
C THR A 30 7.17 9.98 -5.32
N LEU A 31 6.87 9.13 -4.34
CA LEU A 31 5.51 8.65 -4.06
C LEU A 31 5.12 8.97 -2.62
N LEU A 32 3.85 9.35 -2.46
CA LEU A 32 3.18 9.42 -1.16
C LEU A 32 2.23 8.22 -1.03
N HIS A 33 2.50 7.30 -0.09
CA HIS A 33 1.68 6.12 0.15
C HIS A 33 0.81 6.28 1.38
N LEU A 34 -0.50 6.18 1.19
CA LEU A 34 -1.56 6.32 2.17
C LEU A 34 -2.42 5.05 2.22
N SER A 35 -3.05 4.76 3.36
CA SER A 35 -4.04 3.69 3.50
C SER A 35 -4.95 3.91 4.70
N ASP A 36 -6.06 3.17 4.74
CA ASP A 36 -6.92 3.05 5.94
C ASP A 36 -7.34 4.42 6.51
N ILE A 37 -7.80 5.29 5.63
CA ILE A 37 -8.23 6.66 5.96
C ILE A 37 -9.54 6.64 6.76
N HIS A 38 -10.46 5.72 6.38
CA HIS A 38 -11.70 5.44 7.10
C HIS A 38 -12.60 6.65 7.36
N PHE A 39 -12.92 7.44 6.32
CA PHE A 39 -13.92 8.50 6.46
C PHE A 39 -15.18 8.02 7.17
N GLY A 40 -15.58 8.76 8.20
CA GLY A 40 -16.68 8.42 9.11
C GLY A 40 -16.32 8.72 10.57
N PRO A 41 -17.02 8.11 11.56
CA PRO A 41 -16.86 8.45 12.99
C PRO A 41 -15.47 8.27 13.60
N LYS A 42 -14.60 7.55 12.91
CA LYS A 42 -13.21 7.29 13.37
C LYS A 42 -12.17 8.14 12.63
N HIS A 43 -12.59 8.90 11.64
CA HIS A 43 -11.73 9.78 10.88
C HIS A 43 -11.26 10.98 11.72
N LEU A 44 -10.02 11.41 11.49
CA LEU A 44 -9.36 12.51 12.16
C LEU A 44 -9.09 13.64 11.13
N PRO A 45 -9.97 14.64 11.03
CA PRO A 45 -9.87 15.68 10.00
C PRO A 45 -8.55 16.46 10.01
N ALA A 46 -8.01 16.77 11.19
CA ALA A 46 -6.73 17.47 11.32
C ALA A 46 -5.57 16.66 10.69
N VAL A 47 -5.59 15.33 10.84
CA VAL A 47 -4.57 14.48 10.26
C VAL A 47 -4.67 14.43 8.74
N SER A 48 -5.89 14.38 8.18
CA SER A 48 -6.08 14.45 6.72
C SER A 48 -5.65 15.81 6.16
N ALA A 49 -5.90 16.90 6.86
CA ALA A 49 -5.38 18.22 6.47
C ALA A 49 -3.85 18.21 6.43
N GLY A 50 -3.20 17.64 7.45
CA GLY A 50 -1.74 17.49 7.47
C GLY A 50 -1.17 16.63 6.35
N VAL A 51 -1.93 15.64 5.85
CA VAL A 51 -1.54 14.88 4.63
C VAL A 51 -1.50 15.79 3.41
N VAL A 52 -2.55 16.63 3.24
CA VAL A 52 -2.62 17.57 2.10
C VAL A 52 -1.51 18.62 2.19
N GLU A 53 -1.24 19.14 3.39
CA GLU A 53 -0.14 20.08 3.64
C GLU A 53 1.22 19.46 3.30
N LEU A 54 1.49 18.21 3.73
CA LEU A 54 2.72 17.49 3.41
C LEU A 54 2.85 17.29 1.89
N ALA A 55 1.77 16.85 1.24
CA ALA A 55 1.75 16.65 -0.21
C ALA A 55 2.00 17.98 -0.96
N ALA A 56 1.36 19.07 -0.54
CA ALA A 56 1.54 20.39 -1.15
C ALA A 56 2.97 20.94 -0.97
N ALA A 57 3.58 20.69 0.19
CA ALA A 57 4.95 21.12 0.49
C ALA A 57 6.00 20.32 -0.27
N ARG A 58 5.85 19.00 -0.36
CA ARG A 58 6.87 18.10 -0.94
C ARG A 58 6.60 17.72 -2.40
N ARG A 59 5.37 17.90 -2.90
CA ARG A 59 4.94 17.66 -4.29
C ARG A 59 5.36 16.27 -4.82
N PRO A 60 4.71 15.19 -4.36
CA PRO A 60 5.00 13.86 -4.89
C PRO A 60 4.65 13.76 -6.38
N ASP A 61 5.35 12.92 -7.13
CA ASP A 61 5.00 12.61 -8.52
C ASP A 61 3.74 11.74 -8.62
N LEU A 62 3.46 10.97 -7.58
CA LEU A 62 2.27 10.11 -7.50
C LEU A 62 1.81 9.94 -6.04
N VAL A 63 0.50 10.00 -5.82
CA VAL A 63 -0.13 9.57 -4.58
C VAL A 63 -0.75 8.20 -4.76
N VAL A 64 -0.43 7.26 -3.88
CA VAL A 64 -0.97 5.89 -3.88
C VAL A 64 -1.82 5.69 -2.63
N ILE A 65 -3.08 5.29 -2.81
CA ILE A 65 -3.98 4.95 -1.70
C ILE A 65 -4.32 3.46 -1.75
N SER A 66 -3.79 2.70 -0.80
CA SER A 66 -3.95 1.24 -0.78
C SER A 66 -5.23 0.76 -0.07
N GLY A 67 -6.33 1.53 -0.18
CA GLY A 67 -7.68 1.10 0.19
C GLY A 67 -8.19 1.61 1.53
N ASP A 68 -9.43 1.19 1.84
CA ASP A 68 -10.18 1.57 3.03
C ASP A 68 -10.32 3.09 3.19
N LEU A 69 -10.75 3.75 2.10
CA LEU A 69 -11.08 5.18 2.11
C LEU A 69 -12.27 5.47 3.02
N THR A 70 -13.26 4.56 3.08
CA THR A 70 -14.46 4.72 3.89
C THR A 70 -14.49 3.73 5.06
N LEU A 71 -15.19 4.07 6.14
CA LEU A 71 -15.37 3.16 7.27
C LEU A 71 -16.45 2.09 7.04
N ARG A 72 -17.51 2.42 6.28
CA ARG A 72 -18.71 1.56 6.09
C ARG A 72 -19.36 1.72 4.72
N ALA A 73 -18.64 2.18 3.73
CA ALA A 73 -19.13 2.43 2.38
C ALA A 73 -20.41 3.30 2.29
N LYS A 74 -20.67 4.18 3.27
CA LYS A 74 -21.85 5.05 3.26
C LYS A 74 -21.69 6.17 2.21
N PRO A 75 -22.79 6.63 1.56
CA PRO A 75 -22.70 7.70 0.57
C PRO A 75 -22.03 8.98 1.07
N VAL A 76 -22.29 9.38 2.34
CA VAL A 76 -21.63 10.54 2.95
C VAL A 76 -20.12 10.33 3.04
N GLN A 77 -19.67 9.15 3.46
CA GLN A 77 -18.25 8.82 3.59
C GLN A 77 -17.54 8.83 2.24
N PHE A 78 -18.20 8.34 1.18
CA PHE A 78 -17.67 8.43 -0.18
C PHE A 78 -17.55 9.87 -0.68
N ARG A 79 -18.51 10.76 -0.32
CA ARG A 79 -18.40 12.19 -0.68
C ARG A 79 -17.24 12.86 0.04
N GLU A 80 -17.08 12.60 1.35
CA GLU A 80 -15.96 13.11 2.15
C GLU A 80 -14.62 12.62 1.60
N ALA A 81 -14.52 11.32 1.32
CA ALA A 81 -13.33 10.71 0.72
C ALA A 81 -13.02 11.29 -0.65
N ARG A 82 -14.06 11.52 -1.50
CA ARG A 82 -13.87 12.14 -2.82
C ARG A 82 -13.35 13.58 -2.71
N ALA A 83 -13.85 14.35 -1.73
CA ALA A 83 -13.36 15.72 -1.50
C ALA A 83 -11.86 15.72 -1.13
N PHE A 84 -11.45 14.84 -0.23
CA PHE A 84 -10.05 14.67 0.16
C PHE A 84 -9.17 14.25 -1.03
N VAL A 85 -9.60 13.23 -1.79
CA VAL A 85 -8.86 12.80 -2.99
C VAL A 85 -8.75 13.91 -4.02
N ALA A 86 -9.82 14.74 -4.19
CA ALA A 86 -9.79 15.88 -5.10
C ALA A 86 -8.77 16.96 -4.69
N GLU A 87 -8.49 17.12 -3.41
CA GLU A 87 -7.43 18.03 -2.95
C GLU A 87 -6.06 17.49 -3.32
N LEU A 88 -5.83 16.18 -3.16
CA LEU A 88 -4.58 15.54 -3.57
C LEU A 88 -4.39 15.55 -5.09
N GLU A 89 -5.45 15.33 -5.88
CA GLU A 89 -5.42 15.37 -7.35
C GLU A 89 -5.03 16.74 -7.93
N ARG A 90 -5.19 17.82 -7.16
CA ARG A 90 -4.68 19.15 -7.56
C ARG A 90 -3.18 19.29 -7.41
N ILE A 91 -2.57 18.38 -6.65
CA ILE A 91 -1.13 18.41 -6.34
C ILE A 91 -0.38 17.41 -7.21
N ALA A 92 -0.88 16.18 -7.32
CA ALA A 92 -0.27 15.08 -8.06
C ALA A 92 -1.33 14.09 -8.56
N PRO A 93 -1.03 13.27 -9.59
CA PRO A 93 -1.87 12.12 -9.94
C PRO A 93 -2.14 11.24 -8.71
N VAL A 94 -3.35 10.69 -8.62
CA VAL A 94 -3.74 9.79 -7.52
C VAL A 94 -4.20 8.47 -8.11
N ILE A 95 -3.67 7.37 -7.64
CA ILE A 95 -4.24 6.04 -7.88
C ILE A 95 -4.72 5.44 -6.57
N SER A 96 -5.84 4.71 -6.63
CA SER A 96 -6.40 4.06 -5.46
C SER A 96 -7.00 2.70 -5.79
N VAL A 97 -6.87 1.75 -4.89
CA VAL A 97 -7.55 0.45 -4.94
C VAL A 97 -8.58 0.36 -3.81
N PRO A 98 -9.72 -0.32 -3.98
CA PRO A 98 -10.67 -0.46 -2.90
C PRO A 98 -10.19 -1.41 -1.80
N GLY A 99 -10.53 -1.09 -0.55
CA GLY A 99 -10.39 -1.98 0.59
C GLY A 99 -11.70 -2.70 0.95
N ASN A 100 -11.67 -3.52 1.98
CA ASN A 100 -12.86 -4.27 2.39
C ASN A 100 -13.94 -3.40 3.05
N HIS A 101 -13.58 -2.26 3.64
CA HIS A 101 -14.51 -1.28 4.20
C HIS A 101 -15.18 -0.40 3.13
N ASP A 102 -14.66 -0.38 1.92
CA ASP A 102 -15.27 0.32 0.77
C ASP A 102 -16.38 -0.51 0.09
N VAL A 103 -16.55 -1.75 0.53
CA VAL A 103 -17.67 -2.62 0.14
C VAL A 103 -18.79 -2.49 1.16
N PRO A 104 -20.06 -2.26 0.75
CA PRO A 104 -21.19 -2.12 1.68
C PRO A 104 -21.30 -3.30 2.63
N LEU A 105 -21.32 -3.05 3.96
CA LEU A 105 -21.44 -4.11 4.96
C LEU A 105 -22.91 -4.46 5.26
N TYR A 106 -23.74 -3.44 5.48
CA TYR A 106 -25.11 -3.61 5.93
C TYR A 106 -26.15 -3.50 4.80
N ARG A 107 -25.79 -2.94 3.67
CA ARG A 107 -26.65 -2.86 2.49
C ARG A 107 -26.48 -4.12 1.64
N VAL A 108 -27.12 -5.19 2.07
CA VAL A 108 -26.91 -6.55 1.54
C VAL A 108 -27.14 -6.63 0.03
N TRP A 109 -28.20 -6.02 -0.47
CA TRP A 109 -28.50 -6.02 -1.90
C TRP A 109 -27.46 -5.26 -2.73
N GLU A 110 -26.99 -4.11 -2.27
CA GLU A 110 -25.89 -3.42 -2.93
C GLU A 110 -24.60 -4.24 -2.91
N ARG A 111 -24.31 -4.88 -1.75
CA ARG A 111 -23.14 -5.74 -1.60
C ARG A 111 -23.16 -6.91 -2.58
N LEU A 112 -24.30 -7.51 -2.83
CA LEU A 112 -24.43 -8.67 -3.71
C LEU A 112 -24.48 -8.28 -5.19
N LEU A 113 -25.22 -7.23 -5.54
CA LEU A 113 -25.47 -6.86 -6.93
C LEU A 113 -24.47 -5.85 -7.49
N GLN A 114 -24.01 -4.91 -6.66
CA GLN A 114 -23.12 -3.82 -7.08
C GLN A 114 -22.09 -3.47 -5.98
N PRO A 115 -21.25 -4.42 -5.54
CA PRO A 115 -20.37 -4.24 -4.38
C PRO A 115 -19.46 -3.01 -4.47
N PHE A 116 -19.07 -2.63 -5.68
CA PHE A 116 -18.23 -1.47 -5.97
C PHE A 116 -18.99 -0.33 -6.68
N GLY A 117 -20.31 -0.34 -6.66
CA GLY A 117 -21.12 0.66 -7.35
C GLY A 117 -20.90 2.08 -6.83
N ALA A 118 -20.74 2.25 -5.52
CA ALA A 118 -20.41 3.54 -4.91
C ALA A 118 -18.98 3.97 -5.24
N TRP A 119 -18.01 3.07 -5.18
CA TRP A 119 -16.63 3.34 -5.58
C TRP A 119 -16.56 3.89 -7.01
N ARG A 120 -17.15 3.16 -7.99
CA ARG A 120 -17.14 3.56 -9.41
C ARG A 120 -17.81 4.89 -9.70
N ARG A 121 -18.74 5.32 -8.85
CA ARG A 121 -19.41 6.64 -8.99
C ARG A 121 -18.57 7.80 -8.45
N HIS A 122 -17.73 7.56 -7.46
CA HIS A 122 -17.01 8.63 -6.75
C HIS A 122 -15.54 8.72 -7.13
N PHE A 123 -14.91 7.62 -7.53
CA PHE A 123 -13.47 7.60 -7.85
C PHE A 123 -13.25 7.22 -9.31
N ASP A 124 -13.04 5.94 -9.60
CA ASP A 124 -12.79 5.45 -10.94
C ASP A 124 -13.68 4.24 -11.25
N ARG A 125 -14.01 4.06 -12.53
CA ARG A 125 -14.66 2.84 -13.01
C ARG A 125 -13.71 1.65 -12.92
N GLU A 126 -12.41 1.91 -13.06
CA GLU A 126 -11.38 0.90 -12.90
C GLU A 126 -11.09 0.68 -11.40
N LEU A 127 -11.13 -0.60 -10.97
CA LEU A 127 -10.83 -1.00 -9.60
C LEU A 127 -9.36 -1.43 -9.43
N GLU A 128 -8.67 -1.59 -10.55
CA GLU A 128 -7.32 -2.11 -10.66
C GLU A 128 -6.49 -1.21 -11.58
N PRO A 129 -6.35 0.11 -11.21
CA PRO A 129 -5.71 1.09 -12.06
C PRO A 129 -4.25 0.74 -12.33
N VAL A 130 -3.75 1.21 -13.47
CA VAL A 130 -2.34 1.13 -13.83
C VAL A 130 -1.84 2.55 -14.11
N PHE A 131 -0.75 2.92 -13.47
CA PHE A 131 0.00 4.14 -13.77
C PHE A 131 1.35 3.74 -14.37
N ARG A 132 1.77 4.42 -15.41
CA ARG A 132 3.08 4.20 -16.03
C ARG A 132 3.61 5.52 -16.59
N ASP A 133 4.86 5.78 -16.30
CA ASP A 133 5.65 6.81 -16.94
C ASP A 133 7.02 6.25 -17.39
N ASP A 134 8.03 7.11 -17.59
CA ASP A 134 9.34 6.71 -18.07
C ASP A 134 10.20 6.05 -16.98
N GLU A 135 9.82 6.17 -15.69
CA GLU A 135 10.64 5.73 -14.55
C GLU A 135 9.95 4.64 -13.72
N MET A 136 8.62 4.58 -13.71
CA MET A 136 7.89 3.61 -12.89
C MET A 136 6.64 3.04 -13.55
N LEU A 137 6.32 1.80 -13.14
CA LEU A 137 5.07 1.10 -13.41
C LEU A 137 4.39 0.77 -12.09
N VAL A 138 3.17 1.24 -11.89
CA VAL A 138 2.38 0.96 -10.69
C VAL A 138 1.09 0.25 -11.08
N ALA A 139 0.89 -0.98 -10.58
CA ALA A 139 -0.26 -1.81 -10.91
C ALA A 139 -1.14 -2.05 -9.68
N GLY A 140 -2.38 -1.57 -9.70
CA GLY A 140 -3.37 -1.81 -8.67
C GLY A 140 -3.98 -3.21 -8.73
N VAL A 141 -4.26 -3.80 -7.59
CA VAL A 141 -4.94 -5.10 -7.42
C VAL A 141 -6.12 -4.94 -6.47
N ASN A 142 -7.31 -5.13 -6.98
CA ASN A 142 -8.49 -5.19 -6.13
C ASN A 142 -8.55 -6.54 -5.40
N THR A 143 -8.22 -6.53 -4.12
CA THR A 143 -8.32 -7.70 -3.25
C THR A 143 -9.62 -7.76 -2.45
N ALA A 144 -10.42 -6.68 -2.45
CA ALA A 144 -11.71 -6.65 -1.75
C ALA A 144 -12.77 -7.50 -2.46
N GLN A 145 -13.71 -8.06 -1.69
CA GLN A 145 -14.74 -8.96 -2.22
C GLN A 145 -16.10 -8.74 -1.59
N ALA A 146 -17.16 -9.01 -2.37
CA ALA A 146 -18.52 -8.97 -1.90
C ALA A 146 -18.80 -9.99 -0.78
N PHE A 147 -18.24 -11.18 -0.87
CA PHE A 147 -18.56 -12.31 0.00
C PHE A 147 -17.62 -12.49 1.19
N ALA A 148 -16.54 -11.73 1.27
CA ALA A 148 -15.62 -11.75 2.41
C ALA A 148 -15.69 -10.43 3.19
N LEU A 149 -15.78 -10.53 4.53
CA LEU A 149 -15.85 -9.34 5.40
C LEU A 149 -14.47 -8.76 5.71
N LYS A 150 -13.47 -9.62 5.84
CA LYS A 150 -12.11 -9.25 6.21
C LYS A 150 -11.04 -9.83 5.27
N GLY A 151 -11.31 -10.96 4.63
CA GLY A 151 -10.35 -11.63 3.78
C GLY A 151 -10.24 -11.00 2.40
N GLY A 152 -9.02 -10.92 1.89
CA GLY A 152 -8.74 -10.52 0.52
C GLY A 152 -8.64 -11.72 -0.44
N ARG A 153 -8.77 -11.45 -1.74
CA ARG A 153 -8.51 -12.45 -2.79
C ARG A 153 -7.95 -11.77 -4.03
N ILE A 154 -6.88 -12.32 -4.58
CA ILE A 154 -6.36 -11.92 -5.87
C ILE A 154 -6.99 -12.82 -6.94
N ARG A 155 -7.63 -12.21 -7.95
CA ARG A 155 -8.20 -12.98 -9.06
C ARG A 155 -7.09 -13.48 -9.97
N ARG A 156 -7.13 -14.75 -10.39
CA ARG A 156 -6.12 -15.33 -11.30
C ARG A 156 -5.99 -14.57 -12.62
N ARG A 157 -7.10 -14.04 -13.13
CA ARG A 157 -7.08 -13.17 -14.30
C ARG A 157 -6.16 -11.96 -14.06
N ARG A 158 -6.31 -11.28 -12.89
CA ARG A 158 -5.47 -10.12 -12.57
C ARG A 158 -3.99 -10.47 -12.39
N LEU A 159 -3.70 -11.64 -11.83
CA LEU A 159 -2.32 -12.14 -11.79
C LEU A 159 -1.71 -12.27 -13.19
N ALA A 160 -2.46 -12.84 -14.15
CA ALA A 160 -2.00 -12.98 -15.51
C ALA A 160 -1.83 -11.63 -16.23
N GLU A 161 -2.75 -10.68 -16.00
CA GLU A 161 -2.65 -9.32 -16.54
C GLU A 161 -1.39 -8.60 -16.01
N ILE A 162 -1.11 -8.70 -14.71
CA ILE A 162 0.11 -8.13 -14.12
C ILE A 162 1.36 -8.81 -14.70
N ASP A 163 1.37 -10.12 -14.87
CA ASP A 163 2.49 -10.83 -15.50
C ASP A 163 2.78 -10.29 -16.90
N THR A 164 1.74 -10.01 -17.70
CA THR A 164 1.88 -9.39 -19.01
C THR A 164 2.43 -7.98 -18.91
N LEU A 165 1.86 -7.13 -18.03
CA LEU A 165 2.34 -5.77 -17.80
C LEU A 165 3.82 -5.73 -17.40
N LEU A 166 4.22 -6.64 -16.50
CA LEU A 166 5.61 -6.75 -16.04
C LEU A 166 6.56 -7.26 -17.13
N ALA A 167 6.08 -8.16 -18.00
CA ALA A 167 6.88 -8.71 -19.11
C ALA A 167 7.08 -7.69 -20.24
N GLU A 168 6.09 -6.84 -20.50
CA GLU A 168 6.13 -5.78 -21.53
C GLU A 168 6.80 -4.49 -21.04
N ALA A 169 6.99 -4.34 -19.73
CA ALA A 169 7.63 -3.17 -19.16
C ALA A 169 9.16 -3.20 -19.38
N PRO A 170 9.78 -2.07 -19.80
CA PRO A 170 11.22 -1.92 -19.80
C PRO A 170 11.85 -2.35 -18.46
N ALA A 171 13.03 -2.95 -18.54
CA ALA A 171 13.73 -3.47 -17.36
C ALA A 171 14.08 -2.38 -16.34
N GLU A 172 14.27 -1.18 -16.82
CA GLU A 172 14.68 0.00 -16.05
C GLU A 172 13.56 0.54 -15.16
N LEU A 173 12.28 0.31 -15.53
CA LEU A 173 11.15 0.83 -14.75
C LEU A 173 11.12 0.24 -13.35
N PHE A 174 10.93 1.11 -12.36
CA PHE A 174 10.63 0.70 -10.99
C PHE A 174 9.20 0.14 -10.92
N ARG A 175 9.04 -1.08 -10.44
CA ARG A 175 7.80 -1.85 -10.55
C ARG A 175 7.13 -2.02 -9.20
N ILE A 176 5.94 -1.44 -9.08
CA ILE A 176 5.15 -1.39 -7.85
C ILE A 176 3.82 -2.11 -8.06
N VAL A 177 3.46 -2.98 -7.11
CA VAL A 177 2.13 -3.55 -7.00
C VAL A 177 1.43 -2.99 -5.77
N VAL A 178 0.18 -2.56 -5.93
CA VAL A 178 -0.64 -1.98 -4.85
C VAL A 178 -1.84 -2.88 -4.57
N ALA A 179 -1.96 -3.34 -3.33
CA ALA A 179 -3.08 -4.18 -2.89
C ALA A 179 -3.49 -3.78 -1.47
N HIS A 180 -4.80 -3.76 -1.17
CA HIS A 180 -5.22 -3.43 0.20
C HIS A 180 -4.82 -4.51 1.21
N HIS A 181 -5.19 -5.77 0.96
CA HIS A 181 -4.86 -6.87 1.85
C HIS A 181 -3.42 -7.32 1.67
N HIS A 182 -2.78 -7.63 2.78
CA HIS A 182 -1.40 -8.11 2.80
C HIS A 182 -1.22 -9.44 2.04
N LEU A 183 -0.04 -9.63 1.46
CA LEU A 183 0.32 -10.85 0.73
C LEU A 183 1.14 -11.81 1.61
N ILE A 184 1.84 -11.26 2.59
CA ILE A 184 2.75 -11.99 3.46
C ILE A 184 2.21 -11.89 4.87
N ARG A 185 2.13 -13.01 5.58
CA ARG A 185 1.74 -13.00 7.00
C ARG A 185 2.86 -12.38 7.83
N PRO A 186 2.59 -11.28 8.55
CA PRO A 186 3.60 -10.70 9.42
C PRO A 186 3.88 -11.62 10.63
N PRO A 187 5.12 -11.66 11.13
CA PRO A 187 5.44 -12.31 12.38
C PRO A 187 4.62 -11.72 13.55
N GLY A 188 4.10 -12.57 14.42
CA GLY A 188 3.30 -12.13 15.60
C GLY A 188 1.87 -11.68 15.29
N VAL A 189 1.41 -11.76 14.05
CA VAL A 189 0.01 -11.44 13.65
C VAL A 189 -0.67 -12.72 13.13
N GLU A 190 -0.85 -13.69 14.01
CA GLU A 190 -1.38 -15.02 13.63
C GLU A 190 -2.86 -15.01 13.25
N SER A 191 -3.64 -14.06 13.77
CA SER A 191 -5.08 -13.94 13.53
C SER A 191 -5.46 -13.40 12.16
N GLU A 192 -4.50 -12.81 11.43
CA GLU A 192 -4.75 -12.23 10.11
C GLU A 192 -4.19 -13.16 9.02
N HIS A 193 -5.01 -13.43 8.02
CA HIS A 193 -4.62 -14.29 6.90
C HIS A 193 -4.29 -13.43 5.67
N PRO A 194 -3.21 -13.74 4.95
CA PRO A 194 -2.92 -13.12 3.66
C PRO A 194 -4.10 -13.27 2.69
N ALA A 195 -4.13 -12.42 1.68
CA ALA A 195 -5.10 -12.54 0.61
C ALA A 195 -5.07 -13.95 -0.01
N TRP A 196 -6.23 -14.50 -0.36
CA TRP A 196 -6.31 -15.76 -1.10
C TRP A 196 -5.54 -15.62 -2.43
N ASN A 197 -4.77 -16.63 -2.82
CA ASN A 197 -3.80 -16.62 -3.91
C ASN A 197 -2.55 -15.75 -3.68
N ALA A 198 -2.31 -15.23 -2.48
CA ALA A 198 -1.10 -14.47 -2.19
C ALA A 198 0.18 -15.27 -2.45
N GLY A 199 0.20 -16.56 -2.09
CA GLY A 199 1.34 -17.43 -2.38
C GLY A 199 1.63 -17.56 -3.89
N GLU A 200 0.60 -17.66 -4.73
CA GLU A 200 0.73 -17.66 -6.18
C GLU A 200 1.26 -16.31 -6.68
N ALA A 201 0.75 -15.20 -6.14
CA ALA A 201 1.21 -13.84 -6.46
C ALA A 201 2.70 -13.65 -6.11
N ILE A 202 3.09 -14.03 -4.89
CA ILE A 202 4.47 -13.94 -4.42
C ILE A 202 5.42 -14.75 -5.33
N ALA A 203 5.04 -15.98 -5.70
CA ALA A 203 5.84 -16.82 -6.58
C ALA A 203 6.01 -16.21 -7.98
N ARG A 204 4.96 -15.58 -8.53
CA ARG A 204 4.99 -14.94 -9.86
C ARG A 204 5.76 -13.60 -9.85
N TRP A 205 5.63 -12.82 -8.78
CA TRP A 205 6.27 -11.51 -8.64
C TRP A 205 7.63 -11.57 -7.96
N GLY A 206 8.16 -12.76 -7.73
CA GLY A 206 9.40 -13.05 -7.03
C GLY A 206 10.62 -12.28 -7.53
N PRO A 207 11.83 -12.72 -7.19
CA PRO A 207 13.04 -11.92 -7.37
C PRO A 207 13.19 -11.32 -8.78
N GLY A 208 13.38 -9.98 -8.85
CA GLY A 208 13.64 -9.25 -10.08
C GLY A 208 12.44 -8.90 -10.95
N ARG A 209 11.20 -9.25 -10.54
CA ARG A 209 10.01 -8.89 -11.32
C ARG A 209 9.24 -7.70 -10.75
N VAL A 210 9.21 -7.56 -9.43
CA VAL A 210 8.59 -6.43 -8.70
C VAL A 210 9.62 -5.90 -7.72
N ASP A 211 9.70 -4.58 -7.58
CA ASP A 211 10.59 -3.90 -6.64
C ASP A 211 9.89 -3.68 -5.29
N LEU A 212 8.59 -3.32 -5.33
CA LEU A 212 7.84 -2.89 -4.15
C LEU A 212 6.38 -3.37 -4.19
N VAL A 213 5.88 -3.83 -3.06
CA VAL A 213 4.46 -4.11 -2.84
C VAL A 213 3.94 -3.20 -1.74
N LEU A 214 2.92 -2.39 -2.04
CA LEU A 214 2.29 -1.46 -1.11
C LEU A 214 0.95 -2.00 -0.63
N SER A 215 0.70 -1.98 0.69
CA SER A 215 -0.55 -2.45 1.27
C SER A 215 -0.91 -1.73 2.59
N GLY A 216 -2.14 -1.96 3.06
CA GLY A 216 -2.69 -1.46 4.31
C GLY A 216 -3.32 -2.57 5.14
N HIS A 217 -4.60 -2.39 5.53
CA HIS A 217 -5.45 -3.37 6.19
C HIS A 217 -5.08 -3.71 7.64
N LEU A 218 -3.81 -3.89 7.95
CA LEU A 218 -3.35 -4.29 9.28
C LEU A 218 -3.39 -3.16 10.30
N HIS A 219 -3.52 -1.90 9.85
CA HIS A 219 -3.48 -0.68 10.65
C HIS A 219 -2.21 -0.54 11.49
N GLN A 220 -1.12 -1.09 11.00
CA GLN A 220 0.22 -0.95 11.56
C GLN A 220 1.25 -1.02 10.43
N THR A 221 2.32 -0.29 10.60
CA THR A 221 3.40 -0.22 9.63
C THR A 221 4.32 -1.42 9.78
N LEU A 222 4.58 -2.10 8.67
CA LEU A 222 5.44 -3.28 8.62
C LEU A 222 6.27 -3.28 7.33
N GLU A 223 7.46 -3.80 7.43
CA GLU A 223 8.37 -4.05 6.33
C GLU A 223 8.69 -5.54 6.28
N LEU A 224 8.42 -6.17 5.16
CA LEU A 224 8.62 -7.61 4.98
C LEU A 224 9.37 -7.89 3.68
N ARG A 225 10.32 -8.83 3.74
CA ARG A 225 11.12 -9.28 2.59
C ARG A 225 10.99 -10.79 2.43
N PRO A 226 10.05 -11.27 1.61
CA PRO A 226 9.79 -12.71 1.48
C PRO A 226 10.97 -13.50 0.90
N PHE A 227 11.87 -12.83 0.18
CA PHE A 227 13.04 -13.45 -0.44
C PHE A 227 14.36 -12.83 0.07
N GLY A 228 14.33 -12.24 1.27
CA GLY A 228 15.46 -11.48 1.79
C GLY A 228 15.78 -10.29 0.88
N GLU A 229 17.08 -10.03 0.68
CA GLU A 229 17.49 -8.92 -0.18
C GLU A 229 17.29 -9.18 -1.68
N ASP A 230 17.02 -10.41 -2.08
CA ASP A 230 16.88 -10.80 -3.48
C ASP A 230 15.49 -10.55 -4.06
N GLY A 231 14.50 -10.23 -3.22
CA GLY A 231 13.12 -10.04 -3.62
C GLY A 231 12.63 -8.60 -3.45
N PHE A 232 11.33 -8.45 -3.67
CA PHE A 232 10.66 -7.17 -3.44
C PHE A 232 10.57 -6.83 -1.94
N LEU A 233 10.46 -5.54 -1.65
CA LEU A 233 10.06 -5.05 -0.34
C LEU A 233 8.52 -4.98 -0.28
N ALA A 234 7.90 -5.58 0.73
CA ALA A 234 6.49 -5.36 1.03
C ALA A 234 6.36 -4.35 2.16
N LEU A 235 5.76 -3.19 1.87
CA LEU A 235 5.47 -2.12 2.81
C LEU A 235 4.00 -2.13 3.16
N HIS A 236 3.71 -2.22 4.45
CA HIS A 236 2.39 -1.96 5.00
C HIS A 236 2.41 -0.60 5.68
N THR A 237 1.49 0.27 5.31
CA THR A 237 1.30 1.50 6.09
C THR A 237 0.23 1.28 7.15
N GLY A 238 0.34 2.00 8.26
CA GLY A 238 -0.68 2.04 9.29
C GLY A 238 -1.92 2.78 8.82
N THR A 239 -2.80 3.15 9.74
CA THR A 239 -3.93 4.01 9.40
C THR A 239 -3.45 5.45 9.21
N THR A 240 -3.71 6.01 8.03
CA THR A 240 -3.22 7.37 7.73
C THR A 240 -3.93 8.43 8.55
N SER A 241 -5.26 8.42 8.64
CA SER A 241 -6.00 9.49 9.31
C SER A 241 -7.23 9.02 10.08
N SER A 242 -7.16 7.83 10.69
CA SER A 242 -8.24 7.37 11.58
C SER A 242 -7.70 6.92 12.93
N SER A 243 -8.58 6.89 13.95
CA SER A 243 -8.24 6.41 15.29
C SER A 243 -8.25 4.86 15.39
N ARG A 244 -7.88 4.15 14.30
CA ARG A 244 -7.94 2.68 14.22
C ARG A 244 -6.58 1.99 14.29
N GLY A 245 -5.51 2.71 14.55
CA GLY A 245 -4.18 2.15 14.73
C GLY A 245 -4.18 0.94 15.66
N ARG A 246 -3.37 -0.08 15.37
CA ARG A 246 -3.32 -1.34 16.11
C ARG A 246 -1.91 -1.65 16.60
N GLY A 247 -1.82 -2.55 17.59
CA GLY A 247 -0.56 -3.02 18.14
C GLY A 247 0.33 -1.86 18.61
N PRO A 248 1.59 -1.81 18.21
CA PRO A 248 2.53 -0.73 18.57
C PRO A 248 2.10 0.65 18.03
N GLU A 249 1.23 0.71 17.02
CA GLU A 249 0.73 1.95 16.43
C GLU A 249 -0.70 2.30 16.91
N SER A 250 -1.15 1.73 18.02
CA SER A 250 -2.41 2.14 18.64
C SER A 250 -2.36 3.62 19.00
N GLY A 251 -3.32 4.39 18.46
CA GLY A 251 -3.37 5.85 18.64
C GLY A 251 -2.38 6.65 17.79
N ARG A 252 -1.64 6.02 16.88
CA ARG A 252 -0.73 6.69 15.95
C ARG A 252 -1.28 6.64 14.52
N ASN A 253 -0.92 7.67 13.75
CA ASN A 253 -1.23 7.74 12.31
C ASN A 253 0.08 7.80 11.54
N SER A 254 0.14 7.09 10.41
CA SER A 254 1.38 6.96 9.65
C SER A 254 1.14 6.96 8.15
N LEU A 255 2.17 7.31 7.41
CA LEU A 255 2.25 7.26 5.96
C LEU A 255 3.71 6.99 5.53
N HIS A 256 3.91 6.64 4.26
CA HIS A 256 5.24 6.53 3.68
C HIS A 256 5.46 7.60 2.61
N TRP A 257 6.65 8.18 2.65
CA TRP A 257 7.24 8.91 1.54
C TRP A 257 8.32 8.03 0.92
N ILE A 258 8.25 7.81 -0.39
CA ILE A 258 9.14 6.90 -1.09
C ILE A 258 9.85 7.66 -2.20
N GLU A 259 11.17 7.61 -2.21
CA GLU A 259 12.03 8.23 -3.22
C GLU A 259 12.69 7.13 -4.05
N ILE A 260 12.42 7.12 -5.35
CA ILE A 260 12.94 6.13 -6.30
C ILE A 260 14.16 6.70 -7.00
N GLY A 261 15.28 5.95 -7.01
CA GLY A 261 16.48 6.24 -7.77
C GLY A 261 16.87 5.07 -8.69
N HIS A 262 17.91 5.24 -9.49
CA HIS A 262 18.34 4.21 -10.47
C HIS A 262 18.74 2.88 -9.82
N GLY A 263 19.53 2.92 -8.76
CA GLY A 263 20.08 1.72 -8.12
C GLY A 263 19.60 1.49 -6.69
N SER A 264 18.78 2.38 -6.15
CA SER A 264 18.28 2.32 -4.80
C SER A 264 16.97 3.10 -4.66
N PHE A 265 16.22 2.85 -3.61
CA PHE A 265 15.08 3.66 -3.22
C PHE A 265 15.12 3.91 -1.72
N ARG A 266 14.55 5.01 -1.30
CA ARG A 266 14.47 5.45 0.10
C ARG A 266 13.02 5.42 0.55
N VAL A 267 12.78 4.98 1.77
CA VAL A 267 11.46 4.97 2.40
C VAL A 267 11.54 5.75 3.70
N GLU A 268 10.85 6.86 3.76
CA GLU A 268 10.60 7.59 4.99
C GLU A 268 9.24 7.16 5.55
N ARG A 269 9.22 6.71 6.78
CA ARG A 269 8.00 6.51 7.54
C ARG A 269 7.71 7.76 8.35
N HIS A 270 6.60 8.40 8.08
CA HIS A 270 6.15 9.57 8.81
C HIS A 270 5.07 9.20 9.81
N PHE A 271 5.11 9.82 10.98
CA PHE A 271 4.09 9.73 11.99
C PHE A 271 3.48 11.10 12.27
N TRP A 272 2.18 11.10 12.52
CA TRP A 272 1.49 12.31 12.95
C TRP A 272 1.88 12.68 14.37
N GLU A 273 2.38 13.89 14.58
CA GLU A 273 2.72 14.43 15.87
C GLU A 273 1.68 15.48 16.27
N SER A 274 0.86 15.13 17.28
CA SER A 274 -0.26 15.97 17.69
C SER A 274 0.17 17.32 18.28
N GLN A 275 1.39 17.40 18.84
CA GLN A 275 1.92 18.63 19.40
C GLN A 275 2.29 19.65 18.33
N SER A 276 2.93 19.20 17.26
CA SER A 276 3.32 20.06 16.14
C SER A 276 2.21 20.20 15.09
N GLY A 277 1.20 19.32 15.12
CA GLY A 277 0.11 19.29 14.14
C GLY A 277 0.57 18.92 12.72
N ARG A 278 1.61 18.10 12.58
CA ARG A 278 2.18 17.70 11.29
C ARG A 278 2.75 16.29 11.29
N PHE A 279 3.02 15.76 10.11
CA PHE A 279 3.76 14.51 9.95
C PHE A 279 5.26 14.76 10.09
N GLU A 280 5.91 13.95 10.93
CA GLU A 280 7.36 13.99 11.18
C GLU A 280 7.99 12.64 10.83
N ILE A 281 9.24 12.66 10.37
CA ILE A 281 9.98 11.45 10.00
C ILE A 281 10.32 10.67 11.28
N GLY A 282 9.78 9.47 11.41
CA GLY A 282 10.11 8.57 12.50
C GLY A 282 11.13 7.50 12.14
N LEU A 283 11.21 7.13 10.86
CA LEU A 283 12.19 6.18 10.34
C LEU A 283 12.53 6.54 8.90
N ASP A 284 13.80 6.40 8.56
CA ASP A 284 14.35 6.69 7.26
C ASP A 284 15.31 5.57 6.87
N GLN A 285 15.01 4.89 5.77
CA GLN A 285 15.78 3.72 5.34
C GLN A 285 16.01 3.76 3.84
N ARG A 286 17.20 3.35 3.42
CA ARG A 286 17.55 3.18 2.01
C ARG A 286 17.69 1.70 1.66
N PHE A 287 17.13 1.33 0.53
CA PHE A 287 17.10 -0.03 0.03
C PHE A 287 17.80 -0.09 -1.33
N ARG A 288 18.61 -1.12 -1.54
CA ARG A 288 19.20 -1.37 -2.85
C ARG A 288 18.13 -1.93 -3.79
N ARG A 289 17.99 -1.33 -4.97
CA ARG A 289 17.23 -1.90 -6.07
C ARG A 289 18.06 -2.98 -6.75
N ARG A 290 17.46 -4.10 -7.07
CA ARG A 290 18.10 -5.10 -7.91
C ARG A 290 17.64 -4.95 -9.35
N PRO A 291 18.55 -5.05 -10.33
CA PRO A 291 18.14 -5.08 -11.71
C PRO A 291 17.24 -6.30 -11.96
N PRO A 292 16.23 -6.17 -12.82
CA PRO A 292 15.40 -7.30 -13.25
C PRO A 292 16.29 -8.38 -13.90
N ARG A 293 15.94 -9.62 -13.65
CA ARG A 293 16.57 -10.80 -14.27
C ARG A 293 15.90 -11.13 -15.58
#